data_414bfe6e95bfac3d7910d842f13be594
#
_entry.id   414bfe6e95bfac3d7910d842f13be594
#
_cell.length_a   1.000
_cell.length_b   1.000
_cell.length_c   1.000
_cell.angle_alpha   90.00
_cell.angle_beta   90.00
_cell.angle_gamma   90.00
#
_symmetry.space_group_name_H-M   'P 1'
#
loop_
_entity.id
_entity.type
_entity.pdbx_description
1 polymer ?
#
loop_
_entity_poly.entity_id
_entity_poly.type
_entity_poly.pdbx_seq_one_letter_code
_entity_poly.pdbx_strand_id
1 'polypeptide(L)'
;MRKSVLWSLVVLLTMSLFLAACGGNSDGEKEETNKDSNNNEQAGDSSEPKEGGIVTFGTSQAPEGVYDPAFSGSIVDSHVQGFMTESIYTVNDDLVYEPNLAKWEISDDAKTYTFTFEKGVKWHNGEELKADDWIFALETLADPDYTGPRYNYVSDIKGASAKKEGKADSIEGIEQVDDYTVKITFEEAKANNLENLWSNPMPKKHYEGIAVADLEESKEVREEPVGLGPFKVKKVVDGEYSELERYDDYWQGKPLLDGVIVKIIDPSLASGSFENGEIDIMDITPQDVAELSNLDNVRVEETKGVGYSYIGLRFGHRDQETHKNIADFDKFNSKELRQALLHAIDRPAMIKAFLEDKAEVANTVIPTVFWTAADEAELNQYEFDQDKAKQLLDDAGYKDVDGDGFVEDPDGEEFKISFGHYAGSAAFEGRSQAIVQAWNDIGVKTELATGSLIEFNLYNDMKDNDDDALEAFFGSWSMGSDPDPAGLWGNDAEWNYGRWVDEENQNLLNEALGEKAAGDQDYRKQVYVDWQKHFNEELPALPLWENLDLYGVNERLQGVHINAVGFQTDIHKWYVTD
;
A
#
# COMPACT_ATOMS: atom_id res chain seq x y z
N MET A 1 38.29 -53.61 14.09
CA MET A 1 38.50 -54.81 13.26
C MET A 1 37.94 -54.51 11.89
N ARG A 2 38.81 -54.21 11.01
CA ARG A 2 39.10 -54.98 9.74
C ARG A 2 37.96 -54.83 8.74
N LYS A 3 38.21 -54.00 7.73
CA LYS A 3 38.87 -54.35 6.39
C LYS A 3 37.76 -54.71 5.41
N SER A 4 37.60 -54.20 4.28
CA SER A 4 38.46 -53.90 3.10
C SER A 4 37.60 -54.31 1.90
N VAL A 5 37.57 -53.83 0.73
CA VAL A 5 38.53 -53.41 -0.27
C VAL A 5 37.72 -53.23 -1.57
N LEU A 6 37.83 -52.10 -2.26
CA LEU A 6 38.28 -51.92 -3.64
C LEU A 6 37.88 -52.96 -4.70
N TRP A 7 37.40 -52.46 -5.82
CA TRP A 7 37.88 -52.66 -7.20
C TRP A 7 36.95 -51.87 -8.13
N SER A 8 37.29 -50.76 -8.76
CA SER A 8 38.31 -50.41 -9.78
C SER A 8 37.99 -50.92 -11.19
N LEU A 9 38.08 -49.92 -12.06
CA LEU A 9 38.54 -49.92 -13.47
C LEU A 9 37.44 -50.18 -14.54
N VAL A 10 37.17 -49.18 -15.36
CA VAL A 10 37.90 -48.63 -16.54
C VAL A 10 37.55 -49.34 -17.84
N VAL A 11 37.32 -48.58 -18.86
CA VAL A 11 37.74 -48.66 -20.27
C VAL A 11 36.65 -48.22 -21.22
N LEU A 12 36.80 -47.09 -21.79
CA LEU A 12 37.37 -46.55 -23.06
C LEU A 12 36.32 -46.48 -24.19
N LEU A 13 36.09 -45.26 -24.60
CA LEU A 13 36.43 -44.70 -25.91
C LEU A 13 36.11 -45.52 -27.16
N THR A 14 35.19 -45.01 -27.99
CA THR A 14 35.46 -44.95 -29.43
C THR A 14 34.72 -43.80 -30.10
N MET A 15 35.52 -43.00 -30.74
CA MET A 15 35.27 -41.96 -31.71
C MET A 15 34.79 -42.58 -33.02
N SER A 16 33.84 -41.96 -33.73
CA SER A 16 33.81 -42.02 -35.20
C SER A 16 33.07 -40.83 -35.79
N LEU A 17 33.80 -39.97 -36.40
CA LEU A 17 33.45 -39.01 -37.44
C LEU A 17 32.87 -39.71 -38.66
N PHE A 18 31.87 -39.11 -39.30
CA PHE A 18 31.78 -39.16 -40.78
C PHE A 18 31.29 -37.79 -41.31
N LEU A 19 32.17 -37.18 -42.05
CA LEU A 19 31.97 -36.13 -43.05
C LEU A 19 31.54 -36.74 -44.39
N ALA A 20 30.69 -36.04 -45.13
CA ALA A 20 30.75 -35.84 -46.60
C ALA A 20 29.47 -35.10 -47.02
N ALA A 21 29.39 -33.92 -47.49
CA ALA A 21 30.04 -33.18 -48.59
C ALA A 21 29.36 -33.40 -49.96
N CYS A 22 29.18 -32.28 -50.65
CA CYS A 22 28.94 -32.02 -52.06
C CYS A 22 27.47 -31.94 -52.52
N GLY A 23 27.01 -30.93 -53.23
CA GLY A 23 27.60 -29.83 -53.96
C GLY A 23 26.69 -29.48 -55.13
N GLY A 24 26.70 -28.24 -55.60
CA GLY A 24 25.99 -27.92 -56.83
C GLY A 24 25.70 -26.44 -57.02
N ASN A 25 26.46 -25.84 -57.79
CA ASN A 25 26.71 -24.50 -58.21
C ASN A 25 25.64 -23.91 -59.14
N SER A 26 25.34 -22.61 -59.09
CA SER A 26 25.55 -21.67 -60.22
C SER A 26 24.97 -20.27 -59.95
N ASP A 27 25.87 -19.31 -60.00
CA ASP A 27 25.94 -17.97 -60.63
C ASP A 27 24.73 -17.03 -60.68
N GLY A 28 25.01 -15.76 -60.27
CA GLY A 28 24.34 -14.58 -60.80
C GLY A 28 24.41 -13.33 -59.91
N GLU A 29 25.51 -12.58 -60.08
CA GLU A 29 25.72 -11.12 -59.98
C GLU A 29 25.05 -10.21 -58.94
N LYS A 30 25.92 -9.51 -58.24
CA LYS A 30 26.04 -8.17 -57.61
C LYS A 30 24.92 -7.15 -57.76
N GLU A 31 24.58 -6.51 -56.61
CA GLU A 31 24.77 -5.06 -56.46
C GLU A 31 24.79 -4.67 -54.97
N GLU A 32 25.77 -3.83 -54.60
CA GLU A 32 25.99 -3.25 -53.27
C GLU A 32 25.00 -2.13 -52.99
N THR A 33 24.49 -2.05 -51.73
CA THR A 33 24.38 -0.76 -51.05
C THR A 33 24.41 -0.99 -49.51
N ASN A 34 25.39 -0.35 -48.91
CA ASN A 34 25.55 -0.13 -47.48
C ASN A 34 24.33 0.57 -46.84
N LYS A 35 23.88 0.10 -45.69
CA LYS A 35 23.56 0.97 -44.54
C LYS A 35 23.59 0.20 -43.23
N ASP A 36 24.49 0.64 -42.37
CA ASP A 36 24.54 0.29 -40.92
C ASP A 36 23.17 0.53 -40.25
N SER A 37 22.72 -0.45 -39.55
CA SER A 37 21.84 -0.30 -38.38
C SER A 37 22.15 -1.41 -37.42
N ASN A 38 22.83 -1.07 -36.34
CA ASN A 38 22.95 -1.87 -35.17
C ASN A 38 21.54 -2.09 -34.58
N ASN A 39 20.98 -3.25 -34.77
CA ASN A 39 19.95 -3.80 -33.90
C ASN A 39 20.62 -4.76 -32.94
N ASN A 40 20.77 -4.31 -31.74
CA ASN A 40 20.97 -5.16 -30.59
C ASN A 40 19.60 -5.81 -30.29
N GLU A 41 19.30 -6.91 -30.93
CA GLU A 41 18.23 -7.80 -30.48
C GLU A 41 18.73 -8.49 -29.21
N GLN A 42 18.31 -7.97 -28.09
CA GLN A 42 18.30 -8.69 -26.82
C GLN A 42 17.34 -9.86 -27.03
N ALA A 43 17.88 -11.06 -27.14
CA ALA A 43 17.09 -12.29 -27.16
C ALA A 43 16.44 -12.46 -25.79
N GLY A 44 15.25 -11.93 -25.61
CA GLY A 44 14.32 -12.34 -24.58
C GLY A 44 13.86 -13.75 -24.97
N ASP A 45 14.12 -14.71 -24.11
CA ASP A 45 13.58 -16.06 -24.20
C ASP A 45 12.07 -15.98 -23.93
N SER A 46 11.26 -15.74 -24.95
CA SER A 46 9.80 -15.76 -24.87
C SER A 46 9.33 -17.20 -24.90
N SER A 47 9.45 -17.91 -23.76
CA SER A 47 8.71 -19.14 -23.57
C SER A 47 7.21 -18.78 -23.50
N GLU A 48 6.41 -19.38 -24.39
CA GLU A 48 4.95 -19.19 -24.36
C GLU A 48 4.42 -19.64 -22.98
N PRO A 49 3.39 -18.92 -22.42
CA PRO A 49 2.77 -19.29 -21.17
C PRO A 49 2.31 -20.74 -21.19
N LYS A 50 2.72 -21.52 -20.19
CA LYS A 50 2.34 -22.94 -20.06
C LYS A 50 1.34 -23.10 -18.93
N GLU A 51 0.34 -24.00 -19.12
CA GLU A 51 -0.52 -24.43 -18.02
C GLU A 51 0.24 -25.36 -17.09
N GLY A 52 -0.04 -25.24 -15.79
CA GLY A 52 0.47 -26.11 -14.73
C GLY A 52 1.41 -25.43 -13.75
N GLY A 53 1.78 -26.17 -12.72
CA GLY A 53 2.64 -25.71 -11.65
C GLY A 53 1.92 -25.06 -10.48
N ILE A 54 2.64 -25.02 -9.35
CA ILE A 54 2.17 -24.42 -8.10
C ILE A 54 3.17 -23.32 -7.72
N VAL A 55 2.63 -22.17 -7.30
CA VAL A 55 3.39 -21.04 -6.79
C VAL A 55 3.28 -20.99 -5.27
N THR A 56 4.37 -20.71 -4.57
CA THR A 56 4.39 -20.49 -3.13
C THR A 56 4.59 -19.01 -2.84
N PHE A 57 3.56 -18.38 -2.24
CA PHE A 57 3.62 -17.02 -1.69
C PHE A 57 4.09 -17.10 -0.23
N GLY A 58 5.21 -16.43 0.09
CA GLY A 58 5.73 -16.34 1.45
C GLY A 58 5.05 -15.21 2.23
N THR A 59 4.71 -15.47 3.50
CA THR A 59 4.23 -14.44 4.44
C THR A 59 4.95 -14.56 5.77
N SER A 60 5.20 -13.44 6.45
CA SER A 60 5.98 -13.42 7.70
C SER A 60 5.18 -13.81 8.95
N GLN A 61 3.86 -13.88 8.86
CA GLN A 61 2.97 -14.16 9.99
C GLN A 61 1.91 -15.19 9.60
N ALA A 62 1.32 -15.83 10.62
CA ALA A 62 0.21 -16.76 10.42
C ALA A 62 -1.08 -16.01 10.06
N PRO A 63 -1.89 -16.53 9.11
CA PRO A 63 -3.26 -16.07 8.93
C PRO A 63 -4.09 -16.28 10.20
N GLU A 64 -5.03 -15.39 10.45
CA GLU A 64 -6.05 -15.57 11.50
C GLU A 64 -7.14 -16.56 11.09
N GLY A 65 -7.18 -16.91 9.80
CA GLY A 65 -8.12 -17.85 9.23
C GLY A 65 -9.52 -17.28 9.02
N VAL A 66 -9.63 -15.97 8.81
CA VAL A 66 -10.88 -15.28 8.47
C VAL A 66 -10.85 -14.98 6.98
N TYR A 67 -11.48 -15.84 6.17
CA TYR A 67 -11.33 -15.78 4.71
C TYR A 67 -12.39 -14.93 3.99
N ASP A 68 -13.35 -14.35 4.70
CA ASP A 68 -14.25 -13.34 4.14
C ASP A 68 -13.74 -11.93 4.49
N PRO A 69 -13.46 -11.07 3.47
CA PRO A 69 -12.94 -9.71 3.69
C PRO A 69 -13.82 -8.82 4.59
N ALA A 70 -15.13 -9.11 4.68
CA ALA A 70 -16.04 -8.37 5.53
C ALA A 70 -15.69 -8.47 7.02
N PHE A 71 -15.07 -9.57 7.45
CA PHE A 71 -14.77 -9.83 8.86
C PHE A 71 -13.28 -9.74 9.20
N SER A 72 -12.39 -9.90 8.22
CA SER A 72 -10.94 -9.89 8.45
C SER A 72 -10.39 -8.47 8.63
N GLY A 73 -9.52 -8.31 9.66
CA GLY A 73 -8.65 -7.15 9.86
C GLY A 73 -7.17 -7.44 9.56
N SER A 74 -6.84 -8.69 9.26
CA SER A 74 -5.46 -9.17 9.09
C SER A 74 -4.95 -8.95 7.67
N ILE A 75 -3.76 -8.35 7.53
CA ILE A 75 -3.05 -8.23 6.24
C ILE A 75 -2.68 -9.61 5.68
N VAL A 76 -2.41 -10.58 6.54
CA VAL A 76 -2.02 -11.94 6.12
C VAL A 76 -3.21 -12.71 5.55
N ASP A 77 -4.40 -12.57 6.17
CA ASP A 77 -5.63 -13.12 5.60
C ASP A 77 -5.93 -12.47 4.24
N SER A 78 -5.64 -11.17 4.07
CA SER A 78 -5.84 -10.49 2.79
C SER A 78 -4.95 -11.04 1.67
N HIS A 79 -3.79 -11.62 1.96
CA HIS A 79 -2.98 -12.33 0.96
C HIS A 79 -3.71 -13.57 0.43
N VAL A 80 -4.34 -14.36 1.32
CA VAL A 80 -5.15 -15.52 0.89
C VAL A 80 -6.40 -15.06 0.14
N GLN A 81 -7.08 -14.03 0.67
CA GLN A 81 -8.28 -13.44 0.07
C GLN A 81 -7.99 -12.91 -1.34
N GLY A 82 -6.82 -12.31 -1.59
CA GLY A 82 -6.41 -11.81 -2.90
C GLY A 82 -6.37 -12.87 -4.01
N PHE A 83 -6.15 -14.13 -3.67
CA PHE A 83 -6.21 -15.25 -4.62
C PHE A 83 -7.63 -15.79 -4.82
N MET A 84 -8.56 -15.58 -3.89
CA MET A 84 -9.87 -16.24 -3.89
C MET A 84 -11.07 -15.31 -4.01
N THR A 85 -10.90 -13.99 -3.85
CA THR A 85 -12.01 -13.03 -3.88
C THR A 85 -11.90 -12.10 -5.08
N GLU A 86 -12.99 -11.40 -5.37
CA GLU A 86 -13.08 -10.38 -6.40
C GLU A 86 -13.91 -9.19 -5.90
N SER A 87 -13.55 -8.00 -6.35
CA SER A 87 -14.27 -6.76 -6.06
C SER A 87 -15.13 -6.32 -7.24
N ILE A 88 -16.15 -5.50 -7.00
CA ILE A 88 -17.00 -4.96 -8.07
C ILE A 88 -16.27 -3.96 -8.96
N TYR A 89 -15.22 -3.32 -8.47
CA TYR A 89 -14.29 -2.48 -9.21
C TYR A 89 -12.85 -2.79 -8.80
N THR A 90 -11.90 -2.37 -9.60
CA THR A 90 -10.46 -2.42 -9.34
C THR A 90 -9.86 -1.03 -9.52
N VAL A 91 -8.56 -0.89 -9.33
CA VAL A 91 -7.80 0.32 -9.68
C VAL A 91 -6.70 -0.04 -10.67
N ASN A 92 -6.42 0.87 -11.60
CA ASN A 92 -5.29 0.73 -12.53
C ASN A 92 -3.97 1.24 -11.89
N ASP A 93 -2.88 1.24 -12.66
CA ASP A 93 -1.55 1.64 -12.20
C ASP A 93 -1.47 3.12 -11.76
N ASP A 94 -2.40 3.96 -12.24
CA ASP A 94 -2.52 5.37 -11.83
C ASP A 94 -3.49 5.54 -10.65
N LEU A 95 -3.94 4.45 -10.01
CA LEU A 95 -4.92 4.43 -8.91
C LEU A 95 -6.29 5.04 -9.28
N VAL A 96 -6.68 4.93 -10.54
CA VAL A 96 -8.01 5.30 -11.02
C VAL A 96 -8.92 4.08 -10.98
N TYR A 97 -10.15 4.25 -10.45
CA TYR A 97 -11.13 3.17 -10.38
C TYR A 97 -11.60 2.72 -11.76
N GLU A 98 -11.58 1.42 -11.99
CA GLU A 98 -12.02 0.77 -13.21
C GLU A 98 -13.06 -0.33 -12.91
N PRO A 99 -14.03 -0.56 -13.82
CA PRO A 99 -14.97 -1.67 -13.69
C PRO A 99 -14.27 -3.02 -13.61
N ASN A 100 -14.75 -3.90 -12.70
CA ASN A 100 -14.38 -5.31 -12.63
C ASN A 100 -15.64 -6.18 -12.69
N LEU A 101 -16.19 -6.68 -11.57
CA LEU A 101 -17.44 -7.45 -11.56
C LEU A 101 -18.67 -6.60 -11.92
N ALA A 102 -18.61 -5.28 -11.76
CA ALA A 102 -19.69 -4.36 -12.16
C ALA A 102 -19.14 -3.09 -12.79
N LYS A 103 -19.89 -2.51 -13.72
CA LYS A 103 -19.72 -1.16 -14.21
C LYS A 103 -20.75 -0.25 -13.55
N TRP A 104 -20.46 1.05 -13.48
CA TRP A 104 -21.37 2.00 -12.86
C TRP A 104 -21.60 3.25 -13.71
N GLU A 105 -22.74 3.89 -13.44
CA GLU A 105 -23.10 5.21 -13.96
C GLU A 105 -23.45 6.10 -12.75
N ILE A 106 -23.04 7.35 -12.79
CA ILE A 106 -23.26 8.33 -11.72
C ILE A 106 -24.35 9.30 -12.15
N SER A 107 -25.32 9.59 -11.28
CA SER A 107 -26.36 10.59 -11.53
C SER A 107 -25.80 12.01 -11.63
N ASP A 108 -26.54 12.94 -12.26
CA ASP A 108 -26.14 14.34 -12.45
C ASP A 108 -25.83 15.07 -11.11
N ASP A 109 -26.48 14.67 -10.01
CA ASP A 109 -26.25 15.21 -8.66
C ASP A 109 -25.15 14.48 -7.90
N ALA A 110 -24.44 13.56 -8.55
CA ALA A 110 -23.36 12.72 -8.00
C ALA A 110 -23.73 11.93 -6.72
N LYS A 111 -25.02 11.79 -6.38
CA LYS A 111 -25.48 11.07 -5.18
C LYS A 111 -25.86 9.63 -5.44
N THR A 112 -26.28 9.28 -6.65
CA THR A 112 -26.76 7.95 -6.96
C THR A 112 -25.87 7.27 -7.99
N TYR A 113 -25.37 6.09 -7.64
CA TYR A 113 -24.56 5.24 -8.50
C TYR A 113 -25.39 4.01 -8.91
N THR A 114 -25.49 3.77 -10.20
CA THR A 114 -26.18 2.59 -10.75
C THR A 114 -25.16 1.57 -11.19
N PHE A 115 -25.03 0.48 -10.45
CA PHE A 115 -24.12 -0.63 -10.75
C PHE A 115 -24.81 -1.70 -11.57
N THR A 116 -24.15 -2.18 -12.62
CA THR A 116 -24.61 -3.28 -13.46
C THR A 116 -23.57 -4.39 -13.48
N PHE A 117 -23.89 -5.54 -12.91
CA PHE A 117 -23.01 -6.70 -12.78
C PHE A 117 -22.83 -7.45 -14.10
N GLU A 118 -21.62 -8.01 -14.29
CA GLU A 118 -21.34 -8.95 -15.36
C GLU A 118 -22.14 -10.26 -15.17
N LYS A 119 -22.68 -10.79 -16.27
CA LYS A 119 -23.49 -12.01 -16.25
C LYS A 119 -22.65 -13.24 -16.42
N GLY A 120 -23.08 -14.35 -15.79
CA GLY A 120 -22.44 -15.64 -15.93
C GLY A 120 -21.19 -15.80 -15.04
N VAL A 121 -20.87 -14.82 -14.21
CA VAL A 121 -19.83 -14.93 -13.17
C VAL A 121 -20.32 -15.92 -12.11
N LYS A 122 -19.46 -16.88 -11.72
CA LYS A 122 -19.83 -17.93 -10.78
C LYS A 122 -18.94 -17.91 -9.55
N TRP A 123 -19.57 -18.11 -8.40
CA TRP A 123 -18.92 -18.46 -7.15
C TRP A 123 -18.21 -19.83 -7.25
N HIS A 124 -17.24 -20.08 -6.38
CA HIS A 124 -16.51 -21.38 -6.33
C HIS A 124 -17.41 -22.60 -6.15
N ASN A 125 -18.61 -22.43 -5.59
CA ASN A 125 -19.62 -23.48 -5.46
C ASN A 125 -20.49 -23.67 -6.72
N GLY A 126 -20.24 -22.89 -7.78
CA GLY A 126 -20.93 -22.94 -9.07
C GLY A 126 -22.21 -22.11 -9.16
N GLU A 127 -22.61 -21.41 -8.10
CA GLU A 127 -23.75 -20.50 -8.14
C GLU A 127 -23.40 -19.22 -8.90
N GLU A 128 -24.36 -18.60 -9.59
CA GLU A 128 -24.14 -17.37 -10.34
C GLU A 128 -24.22 -16.16 -9.42
N LEU A 129 -23.23 -15.26 -9.53
CA LEU A 129 -23.22 -13.95 -8.85
C LEU A 129 -24.40 -13.10 -9.31
N LYS A 130 -25.09 -12.47 -8.37
CA LYS A 130 -26.16 -11.50 -8.60
C LYS A 130 -25.99 -10.26 -7.75
N ALA A 131 -26.70 -9.19 -8.11
CA ALA A 131 -26.75 -7.96 -7.33
C ALA A 131 -27.16 -8.20 -5.86
N ASP A 132 -28.00 -9.21 -5.62
CA ASP A 132 -28.48 -9.60 -4.28
C ASP A 132 -27.34 -10.11 -3.35
N ASP A 133 -26.26 -10.68 -3.90
CA ASP A 133 -25.08 -11.08 -3.13
C ASP A 133 -24.31 -9.86 -2.61
N TRP A 134 -24.22 -8.79 -3.40
CA TRP A 134 -23.58 -7.57 -2.95
C TRP A 134 -24.48 -6.76 -2.01
N ILE A 135 -25.78 -6.69 -2.29
CA ILE A 135 -26.76 -6.10 -1.35
C ILE A 135 -26.67 -6.79 0.01
N PHE A 136 -26.56 -8.12 0.02
CA PHE A 136 -26.40 -8.88 1.26
C PHE A 136 -25.14 -8.48 2.03
N ALA A 137 -24.01 -8.26 1.33
CA ALA A 137 -22.79 -7.74 1.96
C ALA A 137 -23.03 -6.38 2.61
N LEU A 138 -23.59 -5.41 1.88
CA LEU A 138 -23.85 -4.06 2.38
C LEU A 138 -24.80 -4.07 3.59
N GLU A 139 -25.87 -4.85 3.53
CA GLU A 139 -26.85 -5.02 4.62
C GLU A 139 -26.22 -5.70 5.85
N THR A 140 -25.30 -6.66 5.64
CA THR A 140 -24.56 -7.34 6.71
C THR A 140 -23.66 -6.36 7.45
N LEU A 141 -22.90 -5.51 6.74
CA LEU A 141 -22.02 -4.53 7.37
C LEU A 141 -22.80 -3.49 8.19
N ALA A 142 -24.00 -3.12 7.76
CA ALA A 142 -24.89 -2.19 8.47
C ALA A 142 -25.80 -2.88 9.51
N ASP A 143 -25.69 -4.20 9.70
CA ASP A 143 -26.51 -4.91 10.69
C ASP A 143 -26.10 -4.51 12.13
N PRO A 144 -27.06 -4.35 13.07
CA PRO A 144 -26.74 -4.08 14.47
C PRO A 144 -25.78 -5.10 15.12
N ASP A 145 -25.90 -6.37 14.71
CA ASP A 145 -25.13 -7.49 15.27
C ASP A 145 -23.76 -7.68 14.57
N TYR A 146 -23.45 -6.90 13.54
CA TYR A 146 -22.15 -6.94 12.89
C TYR A 146 -21.08 -6.27 13.75
N THR A 147 -20.04 -7.04 14.11
CA THR A 147 -18.91 -6.64 14.97
C THR A 147 -17.59 -6.44 14.23
N GLY A 148 -17.57 -6.75 12.92
CA GLY A 148 -16.36 -6.62 12.09
C GLY A 148 -15.94 -5.17 11.81
N PRO A 149 -14.78 -4.96 11.17
CA PRO A 149 -14.13 -3.65 11.08
C PRO A 149 -14.60 -2.79 9.88
N ARG A 150 -15.65 -3.18 9.13
CA ARG A 150 -15.94 -2.59 7.80
C ARG A 150 -17.20 -1.71 7.73
N TYR A 151 -17.86 -1.40 8.83
CA TYR A 151 -19.07 -0.56 8.81
C TYR A 151 -18.84 0.82 8.17
N ASN A 152 -17.66 1.40 8.32
CA ASN A 152 -17.31 2.69 7.70
C ASN A 152 -17.50 2.69 6.17
N TYR A 153 -17.36 1.54 5.50
CA TYR A 153 -17.53 1.41 4.04
C TYR A 153 -19.00 1.35 3.58
N VAL A 154 -19.95 1.47 4.48
CA VAL A 154 -21.38 1.56 4.14
C VAL A 154 -22.04 2.75 4.83
N SER A 155 -21.36 3.42 5.76
CA SER A 155 -21.92 4.47 6.63
C SER A 155 -22.44 5.68 5.87
N ASP A 156 -21.87 6.01 4.71
CA ASP A 156 -22.27 7.14 3.85
C ASP A 156 -23.48 6.81 2.95
N ILE A 157 -23.92 5.55 2.89
CA ILE A 157 -25.12 5.17 2.16
C ILE A 157 -26.35 5.69 2.91
N LYS A 158 -27.27 6.31 2.21
CA LYS A 158 -28.49 6.88 2.78
C LYS A 158 -29.25 5.86 3.63
N GLY A 159 -29.45 6.19 4.90
CA GLY A 159 -30.18 5.36 5.85
C GLY A 159 -29.36 4.21 6.47
N ALA A 160 -28.07 4.04 6.16
CA ALA A 160 -27.22 2.99 6.75
C ALA A 160 -27.11 3.14 8.28
N SER A 161 -27.03 4.35 8.80
CA SER A 161 -26.99 4.59 10.25
C SER A 161 -28.27 4.14 10.95
N ALA A 162 -29.42 4.35 10.34
CA ALA A 162 -30.70 3.89 10.88
C ALA A 162 -30.77 2.34 10.94
N LYS A 163 -30.22 1.66 9.95
CA LYS A 163 -30.09 0.20 9.94
C LYS A 163 -29.14 -0.26 11.05
N LYS A 164 -27.95 0.33 11.16
CA LYS A 164 -26.94 -0.01 12.19
C LYS A 164 -27.45 0.14 13.62
N GLU A 165 -28.30 1.15 13.83
CA GLU A 165 -28.92 1.39 15.12
C GLU A 165 -30.18 0.54 15.39
N GLY A 166 -30.55 -0.38 14.48
CA GLY A 166 -31.75 -1.21 14.59
C GLY A 166 -33.07 -0.45 14.45
N LYS A 167 -33.05 0.76 13.85
CA LYS A 167 -34.24 1.59 13.62
C LYS A 167 -34.90 1.33 12.26
N ALA A 168 -34.22 0.62 11.37
CA ALA A 168 -34.70 0.22 10.06
C ALA A 168 -34.33 -1.24 9.77
N ASP A 169 -35.18 -1.93 9.00
CA ASP A 169 -34.92 -3.33 8.61
C ASP A 169 -33.94 -3.43 7.44
N SER A 170 -33.75 -2.36 6.66
CA SER A 170 -32.87 -2.30 5.49
C SER A 170 -32.28 -0.89 5.30
N ILE A 171 -31.23 -0.79 4.48
CA ILE A 171 -30.61 0.47 4.10
C ILE A 171 -31.50 1.17 3.05
N GLU A 172 -32.02 2.38 3.37
CA GLU A 172 -32.94 3.15 2.49
C GLU A 172 -32.34 3.45 1.11
N GLY A 173 -31.02 3.71 1.05
CA GLY A 173 -30.31 4.11 -0.15
C GLY A 173 -30.03 2.96 -1.13
N ILE A 174 -30.43 1.72 -0.85
CA ILE A 174 -30.23 0.57 -1.73
C ILE A 174 -31.53 0.23 -2.46
N GLU A 175 -31.50 0.25 -3.80
CA GLU A 175 -32.63 -0.16 -4.67
C GLU A 175 -32.15 -1.27 -5.62
N GLN A 176 -32.63 -2.49 -5.42
CA GLN A 176 -32.45 -3.56 -6.41
C GLN A 176 -33.40 -3.32 -7.59
N VAL A 177 -32.82 -3.04 -8.77
CA VAL A 177 -33.60 -2.81 -10.00
C VAL A 177 -33.98 -4.12 -10.68
N ASP A 178 -33.03 -5.04 -10.79
CA ASP A 178 -33.20 -6.40 -11.28
C ASP A 178 -32.10 -7.33 -10.72
N ASP A 179 -31.98 -8.57 -11.22
CA ASP A 179 -31.02 -9.56 -10.75
C ASP A 179 -29.55 -9.13 -10.89
N TYR A 180 -29.25 -8.15 -11.75
CA TYR A 180 -27.89 -7.69 -12.06
C TYR A 180 -27.68 -6.19 -11.91
N THR A 181 -28.72 -5.46 -11.52
CA THR A 181 -28.66 -3.98 -11.42
C THR A 181 -29.11 -3.53 -10.05
N VAL A 182 -28.28 -2.71 -9.42
CA VAL A 182 -28.57 -2.07 -8.12
C VAL A 182 -28.22 -0.60 -8.17
N LYS A 183 -29.01 0.23 -7.51
CA LYS A 183 -28.69 1.65 -7.26
C LYS A 183 -28.32 1.82 -5.81
N ILE A 184 -27.24 2.58 -5.59
CA ILE A 184 -26.78 3.02 -4.29
C ILE A 184 -26.89 4.53 -4.23
N THR A 185 -27.65 5.03 -3.28
CA THR A 185 -27.82 6.48 -3.04
C THR A 185 -27.11 6.85 -1.75
N PHE A 186 -26.18 7.79 -1.82
CA PHE A 186 -25.44 8.32 -0.69
C PHE A 186 -26.17 9.51 -0.05
N GLU A 187 -25.91 9.78 1.22
CA GLU A 187 -26.42 10.97 1.91
C GLU A 187 -25.91 12.25 1.25
N GLU A 188 -24.64 12.26 0.86
CA GLU A 188 -23.96 13.39 0.24
C GLU A 188 -23.25 13.00 -1.04
N ALA A 189 -23.10 13.96 -1.95
CA ALA A 189 -22.23 13.83 -3.11
C ALA A 189 -20.78 14.09 -2.67
N LYS A 190 -19.98 13.02 -2.57
CA LYS A 190 -18.55 13.11 -2.26
C LYS A 190 -17.73 12.45 -3.37
N ALA A 191 -16.59 13.05 -3.70
CA ALA A 191 -15.73 12.55 -4.75
C ALA A 191 -15.06 11.19 -4.40
N ASN A 192 -15.00 10.83 -3.12
CA ASN A 192 -14.47 9.56 -2.61
C ASN A 192 -15.57 8.54 -2.23
N ASN A 193 -16.81 8.70 -2.74
CA ASN A 193 -17.87 7.74 -2.45
C ASN A 193 -17.55 6.30 -2.88
N LEU A 194 -16.76 6.08 -3.94
CA LEU A 194 -16.31 4.73 -4.32
C LEU A 194 -15.31 4.15 -3.33
N GLU A 195 -14.35 4.94 -2.83
CA GLU A 195 -13.41 4.49 -1.79
C GLU A 195 -14.14 4.06 -0.53
N ASN A 196 -15.16 4.83 -0.13
CA ASN A 196 -15.96 4.57 1.07
C ASN A 196 -17.14 3.62 0.82
N LEU A 197 -17.12 2.87 -0.30
CA LEU A 197 -18.14 1.88 -0.63
C LEU A 197 -17.56 0.46 -0.60
N TRP A 198 -18.13 -0.41 0.20
CA TRP A 198 -17.72 -1.81 0.25
C TRP A 198 -17.83 -2.49 -1.11
N SER A 199 -16.74 -3.02 -1.60
CA SER A 199 -16.64 -3.52 -2.98
C SER A 199 -16.74 -5.05 -3.14
N ASN A 200 -16.64 -5.82 -2.05
CA ASN A 200 -16.66 -7.28 -2.12
C ASN A 200 -18.07 -7.85 -1.92
N PRO A 201 -18.66 -8.56 -2.89
CA PRO A 201 -19.88 -9.32 -2.68
C PRO A 201 -19.66 -10.45 -1.66
N MET A 202 -20.73 -10.87 -0.98
CA MET A 202 -20.75 -12.03 -0.09
C MET A 202 -21.70 -13.11 -0.65
N PRO A 203 -21.34 -14.40 -0.59
CA PRO A 203 -22.15 -15.48 -1.17
C PRO A 203 -23.42 -15.74 -0.33
N LYS A 204 -24.46 -14.94 -0.53
CA LYS A 204 -25.70 -14.92 0.27
C LYS A 204 -26.27 -16.29 0.56
N LYS A 205 -26.33 -17.14 -0.46
CA LYS A 205 -26.90 -18.47 -0.32
C LYS A 205 -26.03 -19.42 0.49
N HIS A 206 -24.70 -19.24 0.44
CA HIS A 206 -23.75 -20.01 1.22
C HIS A 206 -23.89 -19.71 2.72
N TYR A 207 -24.23 -18.46 3.05
CA TYR A 207 -24.45 -18.00 4.42
C TYR A 207 -25.92 -18.08 4.88
N GLU A 208 -26.81 -18.67 4.07
CA GLU A 208 -28.24 -18.76 4.39
C GLU A 208 -28.48 -19.49 5.72
N GLY A 209 -29.18 -18.83 6.64
CA GLY A 209 -29.55 -19.38 7.95
C GLY A 209 -28.53 -19.17 9.07
N ILE A 210 -27.42 -18.52 8.79
CA ILE A 210 -26.44 -18.10 9.81
C ILE A 210 -26.78 -16.67 10.24
N ALA A 211 -26.85 -16.43 11.56
CA ALA A 211 -27.04 -15.07 12.06
C ALA A 211 -25.78 -14.22 11.83
N VAL A 212 -25.93 -12.90 11.62
CA VAL A 212 -24.81 -12.00 11.36
C VAL A 212 -23.77 -12.07 12.48
N ALA A 213 -24.20 -12.13 13.74
CA ALA A 213 -23.31 -12.28 14.90
C ALA A 213 -22.44 -13.56 14.90
N ASP A 214 -22.86 -14.59 14.16
CA ASP A 214 -22.19 -15.89 14.13
C ASP A 214 -21.37 -16.12 12.85
N LEU A 215 -21.45 -15.21 11.86
CA LEU A 215 -20.82 -15.38 10.55
C LEU A 215 -19.31 -15.49 10.63
N GLU A 216 -18.65 -14.60 11.36
CA GLU A 216 -17.18 -14.56 11.49
C GLU A 216 -16.60 -15.88 11.99
N GLU A 217 -17.30 -16.53 12.95
CA GLU A 217 -16.87 -17.81 13.55
C GLU A 217 -17.47 -19.03 12.84
N SER A 218 -18.21 -18.82 11.76
CA SER A 218 -18.82 -19.92 11.02
C SER A 218 -17.78 -20.74 10.25
N LYS A 219 -18.10 -22.01 9.99
CA LYS A 219 -17.25 -22.85 9.13
C LYS A 219 -17.22 -22.36 7.68
N GLU A 220 -18.28 -21.68 7.26
CA GLU A 220 -18.43 -21.11 5.93
C GLU A 220 -17.41 -19.98 5.69
N VAL A 221 -17.02 -19.23 6.72
CA VAL A 221 -15.99 -18.20 6.66
C VAL A 221 -14.60 -18.79 6.89
N ARG A 222 -14.44 -19.74 7.83
CA ARG A 222 -13.13 -20.19 8.31
C ARG A 222 -12.61 -21.49 7.67
N GLU A 223 -13.49 -22.41 7.33
CA GLU A 223 -13.10 -23.76 6.88
C GLU A 223 -13.54 -24.08 5.44
N GLU A 224 -14.68 -23.55 5.01
CA GLU A 224 -15.30 -23.81 3.71
C GLU A 224 -15.59 -22.51 2.94
N PRO A 225 -14.62 -21.55 2.84
CA PRO A 225 -14.88 -20.25 2.24
C PRO A 225 -15.17 -20.38 0.73
N VAL A 226 -16.08 -19.54 0.26
CA VAL A 226 -16.51 -19.46 -1.14
C VAL A 226 -16.22 -18.06 -1.68
N GLY A 227 -15.43 -17.94 -2.74
CA GLY A 227 -15.07 -16.70 -3.38
C GLY A 227 -15.41 -16.67 -4.88
N LEU A 228 -14.97 -15.61 -5.56
CA LEU A 228 -15.17 -15.34 -6.99
C LEU A 228 -13.84 -15.34 -7.76
N GLY A 229 -12.70 -15.43 -7.06
CA GLY A 229 -11.37 -15.29 -7.62
C GLY A 229 -10.86 -16.51 -8.38
N PRO A 230 -9.64 -16.43 -8.94
CA PRO A 230 -9.05 -17.47 -9.80
C PRO A 230 -8.69 -18.77 -9.06
N PHE A 231 -8.56 -18.73 -7.74
CA PHE A 231 -8.22 -19.90 -6.91
C PHE A 231 -9.21 -20.04 -5.76
N LYS A 232 -9.45 -21.27 -5.32
CA LYS A 232 -10.32 -21.59 -4.18
C LYS A 232 -9.54 -22.34 -3.10
N VAL A 233 -9.87 -22.08 -1.85
CA VAL A 233 -9.23 -22.75 -0.70
C VAL A 233 -9.52 -24.25 -0.77
N LYS A 234 -8.47 -25.05 -0.74
CA LYS A 234 -8.51 -26.51 -0.75
C LYS A 234 -8.18 -27.09 0.61
N LYS A 235 -7.23 -26.47 1.32
CA LYS A 235 -6.75 -26.96 2.61
C LYS A 235 -6.10 -25.82 3.39
N VAL A 236 -6.36 -25.80 4.68
CA VAL A 236 -5.68 -24.94 5.66
C VAL A 236 -4.96 -25.81 6.67
N VAL A 237 -3.72 -25.45 7.00
CA VAL A 237 -2.95 -26.04 8.09
C VAL A 237 -2.56 -24.89 9.02
N ASP A 238 -3.25 -24.84 10.16
CA ASP A 238 -3.07 -23.76 11.12
C ASP A 238 -1.61 -23.55 11.50
N GLY A 239 -1.16 -22.30 11.42
CA GLY A 239 0.21 -21.92 11.76
C GLY A 239 1.29 -22.39 10.75
N GLU A 240 0.90 -22.96 9.60
CA GLU A 240 1.87 -23.42 8.60
C GLU A 240 1.59 -22.86 7.20
N TYR A 241 0.44 -23.17 6.61
CA TYR A 241 0.11 -22.73 5.23
C TYR A 241 -1.38 -22.87 4.88
N SER A 242 -1.78 -22.13 3.85
CA SER A 242 -3.06 -22.30 3.13
C SER A 242 -2.76 -22.75 1.70
N GLU A 243 -3.40 -23.86 1.27
CA GLU A 243 -3.31 -24.39 -0.10
C GLU A 243 -4.59 -24.04 -0.87
N LEU A 244 -4.41 -23.40 -2.03
CA LEU A 244 -5.48 -23.05 -2.93
C LEU A 244 -5.30 -23.82 -4.24
N GLU A 245 -6.41 -24.31 -4.80
CA GLU A 245 -6.44 -24.98 -6.09
C GLU A 245 -7.12 -24.09 -7.14
N ARG A 246 -6.72 -24.26 -8.39
CA ARG A 246 -7.29 -23.53 -9.52
C ARG A 246 -8.81 -23.68 -9.62
N TYR A 247 -9.48 -22.55 -9.95
CA TYR A 247 -10.89 -22.55 -10.32
C TYR A 247 -11.04 -22.48 -11.84
N ASP A 248 -11.31 -23.63 -12.50
CA ASP A 248 -11.32 -23.74 -13.97
C ASP A 248 -12.45 -22.91 -14.64
N ASP A 249 -13.53 -22.60 -13.91
CA ASP A 249 -14.68 -21.80 -14.38
C ASP A 249 -14.52 -20.29 -14.05
N TYR A 250 -13.29 -19.83 -13.76
CA TYR A 250 -13.05 -18.43 -13.46
C TYR A 250 -13.46 -17.53 -14.63
N TRP A 251 -14.17 -16.45 -14.35
CA TRP A 251 -14.88 -15.65 -15.34
C TRP A 251 -14.00 -14.88 -16.33
N GLN A 252 -12.76 -14.53 -15.94
CA GLN A 252 -11.79 -13.88 -16.85
C GLN A 252 -10.93 -14.88 -17.62
N GLY A 253 -11.21 -16.18 -17.49
CA GLY A 253 -10.51 -17.26 -18.15
C GLY A 253 -9.83 -18.20 -17.18
N LYS A 254 -9.60 -19.43 -17.63
CA LYS A 254 -8.98 -20.47 -16.81
C LYS A 254 -7.58 -20.04 -16.37
N PRO A 255 -7.27 -20.03 -15.07
CA PRO A 255 -5.92 -19.72 -14.59
C PRO A 255 -4.87 -20.69 -15.13
N LEU A 256 -3.67 -20.19 -15.41
CA LEU A 256 -2.59 -21.03 -15.95
C LEU A 256 -1.96 -21.93 -14.89
N LEU A 257 -1.82 -21.47 -13.64
CA LEU A 257 -1.30 -22.27 -12.53
C LEU A 257 -2.29 -23.34 -12.08
N ASP A 258 -1.81 -24.45 -11.53
CA ASP A 258 -2.63 -25.48 -10.88
C ASP A 258 -3.09 -25.06 -9.47
N GLY A 259 -2.35 -24.18 -8.81
CA GLY A 259 -2.67 -23.71 -7.47
C GLY A 259 -1.65 -22.75 -6.91
N VAL A 260 -1.97 -22.25 -5.70
CA VAL A 260 -1.11 -21.36 -4.92
C VAL A 260 -1.02 -21.89 -3.48
N ILE A 261 0.16 -21.80 -2.87
CA ILE A 261 0.37 -22.08 -1.45
C ILE A 261 0.78 -20.76 -0.79
N VAL A 262 0.00 -20.28 0.18
CA VAL A 262 0.40 -19.17 1.07
C VAL A 262 1.06 -19.80 2.29
N LYS A 263 2.40 -19.62 2.42
CA LYS A 263 3.24 -20.31 3.42
C LYS A 263 3.89 -19.30 4.37
N ILE A 264 3.91 -19.64 5.67
CA ILE A 264 4.60 -18.84 6.66
C ILE A 264 6.11 -19.06 6.53
N ILE A 265 6.86 -17.97 6.42
CA ILE A 265 8.33 -17.95 6.32
C ILE A 265 8.86 -16.99 7.37
N ASP A 266 9.76 -17.47 8.22
CA ASP A 266 10.52 -16.57 9.11
C ASP A 266 11.34 -15.59 8.22
N PRO A 267 11.22 -14.27 8.42
CA PRO A 267 11.94 -13.31 7.59
C PRO A 267 13.46 -13.56 7.51
N SER A 268 14.06 -14.03 8.60
CA SER A 268 15.49 -14.38 8.62
C SER A 268 15.88 -15.59 7.75
N LEU A 269 14.89 -16.36 7.27
CA LEU A 269 15.07 -17.52 6.40
C LEU A 269 14.63 -17.25 4.95
N ALA A 270 14.13 -16.04 4.65
CA ALA A 270 13.56 -15.72 3.35
C ALA A 270 14.56 -15.94 2.20
N SER A 271 15.79 -15.44 2.33
CA SER A 271 16.85 -15.59 1.32
C SER A 271 17.17 -17.06 1.03
N GLY A 272 17.37 -17.88 2.09
CA GLY A 272 17.60 -19.32 1.92
C GLY A 272 16.40 -20.06 1.32
N SER A 273 15.17 -19.63 1.62
CA SER A 273 13.94 -20.21 1.04
C SER A 273 13.80 -19.89 -0.44
N PHE A 274 14.18 -18.67 -0.86
CA PHE A 274 14.27 -18.32 -2.28
C PHE A 274 15.38 -19.10 -3.01
N GLU A 275 16.60 -19.17 -2.43
CA GLU A 275 17.72 -19.90 -3.01
C GLU A 275 17.37 -21.37 -3.28
N ASN A 276 16.66 -21.99 -2.34
CA ASN A 276 16.22 -23.38 -2.44
C ASN A 276 14.96 -23.59 -3.28
N GLY A 277 14.31 -22.53 -3.78
CA GLY A 277 13.06 -22.62 -4.52
C GLY A 277 11.85 -23.05 -3.67
N GLU A 278 11.88 -22.79 -2.36
CA GLU A 278 10.77 -23.09 -1.44
C GLU A 278 9.65 -22.04 -1.51
N ILE A 279 9.98 -20.82 -1.93
CA ILE A 279 9.04 -19.71 -2.16
C ILE A 279 9.30 -19.07 -3.53
N ASP A 280 8.26 -18.54 -4.13
CA ASP A 280 8.28 -17.93 -5.45
C ASP A 280 8.11 -16.41 -5.41
N ILE A 281 7.37 -15.91 -4.43
CA ILE A 281 7.14 -14.48 -4.26
C ILE A 281 6.89 -14.17 -2.78
N MET A 282 7.41 -13.04 -2.31
CA MET A 282 7.24 -12.55 -0.95
C MET A 282 7.54 -11.05 -0.88
N ASP A 283 6.82 -10.31 -0.02
CA ASP A 283 7.20 -8.96 0.37
C ASP A 283 8.56 -8.99 1.08
N ILE A 284 9.45 -8.06 0.72
CA ILE A 284 10.79 -7.97 1.29
C ILE A 284 11.08 -6.56 1.80
N THR A 285 12.06 -6.44 2.67
CA THR A 285 12.52 -5.15 3.19
C THR A 285 13.69 -4.61 2.37
N PRO A 286 14.01 -3.30 2.42
CA PRO A 286 15.20 -2.75 1.78
C PRO A 286 16.49 -3.48 2.16
N GLN A 287 16.59 -4.00 3.40
CA GLN A 287 17.77 -4.71 3.88
C GLN A 287 17.96 -6.09 3.22
N ASP A 288 16.88 -6.70 2.71
CA ASP A 288 16.93 -8.00 2.04
C ASP A 288 17.43 -7.91 0.59
N VAL A 289 17.29 -6.71 -0.02
CA VAL A 289 17.57 -6.49 -1.46
C VAL A 289 18.99 -6.90 -1.83
N ALA A 290 19.99 -6.51 -1.03
CA ALA A 290 21.39 -6.80 -1.33
C ALA A 290 21.69 -8.31 -1.33
N GLU A 291 21.06 -9.08 -0.43
CA GLU A 291 21.23 -10.52 -0.35
C GLU A 291 20.50 -11.23 -1.48
N LEU A 292 19.23 -10.89 -1.72
CA LEU A 292 18.41 -11.49 -2.76
C LEU A 292 18.92 -11.19 -4.17
N SER A 293 19.43 -9.99 -4.42
CA SER A 293 20.00 -9.62 -5.72
C SER A 293 21.29 -10.38 -6.09
N ASN A 294 21.89 -11.11 -5.15
CA ASN A 294 23.03 -11.99 -5.43
C ASN A 294 22.62 -13.43 -5.81
N LEU A 295 21.34 -13.75 -5.74
CA LEU A 295 20.81 -15.06 -6.11
C LEU A 295 20.51 -15.09 -7.62
N ASP A 296 20.99 -16.12 -8.34
CA ASP A 296 20.78 -16.26 -9.78
C ASP A 296 19.31 -16.58 -10.16
N ASN A 297 18.51 -17.03 -9.19
CA ASN A 297 17.14 -17.48 -9.39
C ASN A 297 16.08 -16.51 -8.81
N VAL A 298 16.49 -15.30 -8.42
CA VAL A 298 15.58 -14.31 -7.83
C VAL A 298 15.79 -12.96 -8.49
N ARG A 299 14.70 -12.30 -8.83
CA ARG A 299 14.68 -10.88 -9.17
C ARG A 299 13.97 -10.10 -8.07
N VAL A 300 14.37 -8.87 -7.87
CA VAL A 300 13.70 -7.92 -6.99
C VAL A 300 12.81 -7.02 -7.86
N GLU A 301 11.50 -7.09 -7.61
CA GLU A 301 10.53 -6.18 -8.23
C GLU A 301 10.31 -4.99 -7.29
N GLU A 302 10.32 -3.79 -7.85
CA GLU A 302 10.17 -2.52 -7.14
C GLU A 302 9.03 -1.72 -7.76
N THR A 303 8.11 -1.24 -6.94
CA THR A 303 7.04 -0.36 -7.39
C THR A 303 6.88 0.82 -6.45
N LYS A 304 6.36 1.94 -6.95
CA LYS A 304 5.97 3.05 -6.07
C LYS A 304 4.76 2.62 -5.25
N GLY A 305 4.89 2.72 -3.94
CA GLY A 305 3.80 2.45 -3.02
C GLY A 305 2.95 3.70 -2.72
N VAL A 306 1.87 3.51 -1.99
CA VAL A 306 1.01 4.60 -1.50
C VAL A 306 1.46 5.14 -0.15
N GLY A 307 2.65 4.75 0.31
CA GLY A 307 3.19 5.09 1.62
C GLY A 307 4.21 6.22 1.59
N TYR A 308 4.19 7.05 2.63
CA TYR A 308 5.19 8.09 2.84
C TYR A 308 5.63 8.19 4.31
N SER A 309 6.82 8.74 4.53
CA SER A 309 7.37 9.00 5.87
C SER A 309 7.60 10.50 6.06
N TYR A 310 7.39 10.98 7.28
CA TYR A 310 7.46 12.38 7.62
C TYR A 310 7.91 12.59 9.08
N ILE A 311 8.24 13.81 9.44
CA ILE A 311 8.35 14.24 10.83
C ILE A 311 7.14 15.13 11.13
N GLY A 312 6.28 14.68 12.05
CA GLY A 312 5.19 15.49 12.59
C GLY A 312 5.71 16.54 13.57
N LEU A 313 5.09 17.69 13.57
CA LEU A 313 5.36 18.80 14.49
C LEU A 313 4.07 19.07 15.27
N ARG A 314 4.15 19.19 16.60
CA ARG A 314 2.97 19.40 17.42
C ARG A 314 2.62 20.88 17.51
N PHE A 315 1.37 21.22 17.15
CA PHE A 315 0.81 22.57 17.25
C PHE A 315 -0.23 22.71 18.36
N GLY A 316 -0.63 21.60 19.00
CA GLY A 316 -1.66 21.68 20.01
C GLY A 316 -2.05 20.33 20.59
N HIS A 317 -3.34 20.19 20.93
CA HIS A 317 -3.92 18.99 21.48
C HIS A 317 -5.30 18.70 20.88
N ARG A 318 -5.82 17.47 21.08
CA ARG A 318 -7.18 17.08 20.74
C ARG A 318 -8.08 17.15 21.97
N ASP A 319 -9.11 17.97 21.91
CA ASP A 319 -10.13 18.00 22.94
C ASP A 319 -10.99 16.73 22.90
N GLN A 320 -10.97 15.96 23.98
CA GLN A 320 -11.60 14.64 24.05
C GLN A 320 -13.13 14.70 24.17
N GLU A 321 -13.71 15.86 24.57
CA GLU A 321 -15.15 16.01 24.69
C GLU A 321 -15.77 16.44 23.35
N THR A 322 -15.12 17.36 22.65
CA THR A 322 -15.61 17.93 21.39
C THR A 322 -15.06 17.23 20.15
N HIS A 323 -14.04 16.37 20.31
CA HIS A 323 -13.30 15.71 19.23
C HIS A 323 -12.67 16.69 18.23
N LYS A 324 -12.27 17.89 18.71
CA LYS A 324 -11.62 18.92 17.90
C LYS A 324 -10.16 19.07 18.21
N ASN A 325 -9.38 19.33 17.19
CA ASN A 325 -7.99 19.72 17.36
C ASN A 325 -7.91 21.22 17.69
N ILE A 326 -7.12 21.57 18.70
CA ILE A 326 -6.92 22.93 19.20
C ILE A 326 -5.45 23.28 19.04
N ALA A 327 -5.12 24.26 18.21
CA ALA A 327 -3.74 24.72 17.99
C ALA A 327 -3.38 25.77 19.08
N ASP A 328 -2.85 25.28 20.20
CA ASP A 328 -2.47 26.08 21.37
C ASP A 328 -1.04 25.84 21.86
N PHE A 329 -0.19 25.29 21.00
CA PHE A 329 1.23 25.08 21.25
C PHE A 329 2.06 25.78 20.17
N ASP A 330 2.68 26.92 20.54
CA ASP A 330 3.23 27.91 19.62
C ASP A 330 4.65 27.61 19.12
N LYS A 331 5.34 26.59 19.67
CA LYS A 331 6.77 26.30 19.40
C LYS A 331 7.11 26.24 17.91
N PHE A 332 6.26 25.65 17.10
CA PHE A 332 6.47 25.47 15.66
C PHE A 332 5.68 26.45 14.79
N ASN A 333 5.16 27.55 15.34
CA ASN A 333 4.39 28.53 14.56
C ASN A 333 5.23 29.28 13.51
N SER A 334 6.55 29.46 13.72
CA SER A 334 7.43 30.06 12.69
C SER A 334 7.60 29.13 11.50
N LYS A 335 7.18 29.57 10.32
CA LYS A 335 7.37 28.86 9.06
C LYS A 335 8.87 28.72 8.74
N GLU A 336 9.65 29.76 8.97
CA GLU A 336 11.09 29.77 8.74
C GLU A 336 11.80 28.71 9.60
N LEU A 337 11.35 28.50 10.85
CA LEU A 337 11.85 27.42 11.69
C LEU A 337 11.56 26.05 11.05
N ARG A 338 10.31 25.80 10.62
CA ARG A 338 9.93 24.53 10.01
C ARG A 338 10.72 24.26 8.72
N GLN A 339 10.90 25.30 7.89
CA GLN A 339 11.73 25.23 6.68
C GLN A 339 13.21 24.98 7.01
N ALA A 340 13.75 25.63 8.03
CA ALA A 340 15.12 25.40 8.50
C ALA A 340 15.33 23.95 8.95
N LEU A 341 14.39 23.40 9.71
CA LEU A 341 14.45 22.02 10.18
C LEU A 341 14.48 21.04 9.01
N LEU A 342 13.72 21.27 7.92
CA LEU A 342 13.72 20.40 6.75
C LEU A 342 14.99 20.56 5.91
N HIS A 343 15.47 21.80 5.68
CA HIS A 343 16.75 22.05 4.99
C HIS A 343 17.97 21.45 5.71
N ALA A 344 17.88 21.24 7.03
CA ALA A 344 18.95 20.63 7.80
C ALA A 344 19.12 19.12 7.57
N ILE A 345 18.11 18.44 7.03
CA ILE A 345 18.09 16.98 6.85
C ILE A 345 18.55 16.61 5.45
N ASP A 346 19.65 15.86 5.36
CA ASP A 346 20.10 15.25 4.09
C ASP A 346 19.26 14.00 3.78
N ARG A 347 18.04 14.24 3.23
CA ARG A 347 17.10 13.18 2.88
C ARG A 347 17.68 12.14 1.92
N PRO A 348 18.38 12.51 0.81
CA PRO A 348 19.05 11.55 -0.05
C PRO A 348 20.09 10.68 0.67
N ALA A 349 20.91 11.25 1.55
CA ALA A 349 21.88 10.48 2.30
C ALA A 349 21.20 9.53 3.31
N MET A 350 20.09 9.94 3.92
CA MET A 350 19.29 9.08 4.80
C MET A 350 18.63 7.91 4.04
N ILE A 351 18.06 8.17 2.87
CA ILE A 351 17.49 7.12 1.99
C ILE A 351 18.57 6.09 1.68
N LYS A 352 19.74 6.55 1.26
CA LYS A 352 20.86 5.66 0.96
C LYS A 352 21.35 4.86 2.19
N ALA A 353 21.44 5.50 3.36
CA ALA A 353 22.00 4.88 4.55
C ALA A 353 21.06 3.91 5.27
N PHE A 354 19.76 4.15 5.21
CA PHE A 354 18.77 3.43 6.01
C PHE A 354 17.73 2.67 5.19
N LEU A 355 17.63 2.96 3.88
CA LEU A 355 16.64 2.35 2.97
C LEU A 355 17.30 1.77 1.71
N GLU A 356 18.62 1.64 1.67
CA GLU A 356 19.37 1.02 0.55
C GLU A 356 18.98 1.60 -0.83
N ASP A 357 18.76 2.93 -0.90
CA ASP A 357 18.25 3.65 -2.07
C ASP A 357 16.82 3.18 -2.53
N LYS A 358 16.02 2.56 -1.62
CA LYS A 358 14.68 2.05 -1.91
C LYS A 358 13.56 2.98 -1.42
N ALA A 359 13.72 4.25 -1.69
CA ALA A 359 12.72 5.30 -1.47
C ALA A 359 13.03 6.50 -2.36
N GLU A 360 12.06 7.37 -2.58
CA GLU A 360 12.21 8.64 -3.29
C GLU A 360 12.00 9.81 -2.32
N VAL A 361 12.69 10.94 -2.51
CA VAL A 361 12.50 12.13 -1.66
C VAL A 361 11.08 12.67 -1.86
N ALA A 362 10.35 12.89 -0.77
CA ALA A 362 9.03 13.50 -0.79
C ALA A 362 9.08 15.00 -0.47
N ASN A 363 8.35 15.83 -1.22
CA ASN A 363 8.17 17.25 -0.95
C ASN A 363 6.75 17.59 -0.50
N THR A 364 5.85 16.61 -0.50
CA THR A 364 4.48 16.66 0.00
C THR A 364 4.12 15.33 0.64
N VAL A 365 2.89 15.19 1.10
CA VAL A 365 2.36 13.98 1.75
C VAL A 365 1.31 13.27 0.89
N ILE A 366 1.26 13.58 -0.40
CA ILE A 366 0.57 12.79 -1.41
C ILE A 366 1.64 12.13 -2.27
N PRO A 367 1.81 10.80 -2.20
CA PRO A 367 2.78 10.07 -3.01
C PRO A 367 2.63 10.30 -4.52
N THR A 368 3.76 10.30 -5.22
CA THR A 368 3.83 10.62 -6.67
C THR A 368 3.14 9.60 -7.56
N VAL A 369 2.77 8.43 -7.03
CA VAL A 369 1.97 7.42 -7.75
C VAL A 369 0.52 7.84 -7.96
N PHE A 370 -0.01 8.75 -7.14
CA PHE A 370 -1.39 9.19 -7.31
C PHE A 370 -1.56 10.11 -8.51
N TRP A 371 -2.65 9.92 -9.25
CA TRP A 371 -3.03 10.77 -10.38
C TRP A 371 -3.20 12.26 -10.02
N THR A 372 -3.35 12.58 -8.73
CA THR A 372 -3.47 13.93 -8.17
C THR A 372 -2.14 14.54 -7.75
N ALA A 373 -1.03 13.81 -7.84
CA ALA A 373 0.26 14.33 -7.44
C ALA A 373 0.59 15.64 -8.18
N ALA A 374 1.10 16.61 -7.42
CA ALA A 374 1.60 17.87 -7.98
C ALA A 374 2.89 17.64 -8.76
N ASP A 375 3.12 18.44 -9.81
CA ASP A 375 4.42 18.43 -10.48
C ASP A 375 5.50 18.91 -9.50
N GLU A 376 6.58 18.15 -9.37
CA GLU A 376 7.72 18.48 -8.52
C GLU A 376 8.29 19.89 -8.77
N ALA A 377 8.21 20.35 -10.02
CA ALA A 377 8.65 21.71 -10.39
C ALA A 377 7.76 22.82 -9.80
N GLU A 378 6.57 22.50 -9.33
CA GLU A 378 5.64 23.45 -8.71
C GLU A 378 5.75 23.50 -7.19
N LEU A 379 6.58 22.62 -6.58
CA LEU A 379 6.81 22.51 -5.14
C LEU A 379 8.18 23.07 -4.74
N ASN A 380 8.28 23.62 -3.53
CA ASN A 380 9.56 23.93 -2.91
C ASN A 380 10.31 22.63 -2.62
N GLN A 381 11.54 22.51 -3.10
CA GLN A 381 12.30 21.24 -3.03
C GLN A 381 12.95 20.98 -1.68
N TYR A 382 13.18 22.01 -0.87
CA TYR A 382 13.83 21.91 0.44
C TYR A 382 15.10 21.02 0.41
N GLU A 383 16.00 21.30 -0.56
CA GLU A 383 17.27 20.60 -0.67
C GLU A 383 18.10 20.76 0.60
N PHE A 384 18.93 19.77 0.91
CA PHE A 384 19.85 19.82 2.04
C PHE A 384 20.78 21.04 1.93
N ASP A 385 20.64 21.97 2.85
CA ASP A 385 21.42 23.20 2.91
C ASP A 385 21.44 23.75 4.34
N GLN A 386 22.48 23.37 5.12
CA GLN A 386 22.62 23.82 6.50
C GLN A 386 22.90 25.33 6.62
N ASP A 387 23.54 25.94 5.63
CA ASP A 387 23.78 27.39 5.65
C ASP A 387 22.48 28.16 5.44
N LYS A 388 21.64 27.68 4.54
CA LYS A 388 20.26 28.17 4.33
C LYS A 388 19.42 28.00 5.59
N ALA A 389 19.49 26.82 6.23
CA ALA A 389 18.78 26.55 7.48
C ALA A 389 19.17 27.55 8.59
N LYS A 390 20.47 27.77 8.80
CA LYS A 390 20.99 28.76 9.79
C LYS A 390 20.53 30.17 9.46
N GLN A 391 20.50 30.54 8.17
CA GLN A 391 20.02 31.88 7.77
C GLN A 391 18.53 32.04 8.08
N LEU A 392 17.69 31.02 7.81
CA LEU A 392 16.26 31.05 8.12
C LEU A 392 16.01 31.22 9.63
N LEU A 393 16.78 30.50 10.46
CA LEU A 393 16.73 30.67 11.93
C LEU A 393 17.08 32.09 12.35
N ASP A 394 18.19 32.67 11.83
CA ASP A 394 18.62 34.04 12.16
C ASP A 394 17.58 35.08 11.72
N ASP A 395 17.00 34.92 10.50
CA ASP A 395 15.97 35.83 9.97
C ASP A 395 14.67 35.74 10.80
N ALA A 396 14.34 34.57 11.37
CA ALA A 396 13.20 34.35 12.25
C ALA A 396 13.47 34.74 13.72
N GLY A 397 14.70 35.15 14.04
CA GLY A 397 15.07 35.64 15.35
C GLY A 397 15.66 34.62 16.32
N TYR A 398 15.82 33.36 15.88
CA TYR A 398 16.50 32.31 16.67
C TYR A 398 18.03 32.57 16.65
N LYS A 399 18.62 32.82 17.80
CA LYS A 399 20.04 33.24 17.89
C LYS A 399 20.72 32.67 19.12
N ASP A 400 21.95 32.20 18.95
CA ASP A 400 22.82 31.84 20.08
C ASP A 400 23.26 33.14 20.79
N VAL A 401 22.59 33.50 21.90
CA VAL A 401 22.84 34.74 22.65
C VAL A 401 23.74 34.52 23.85
N ASP A 402 23.88 33.30 24.37
CA ASP A 402 24.72 32.99 25.52
C ASP A 402 26.07 32.35 25.15
N GLY A 403 26.23 31.90 23.89
CA GLY A 403 27.46 31.38 23.31
C GLY A 403 27.70 29.91 23.59
N ASP A 404 26.63 29.12 23.89
CA ASP A 404 26.73 27.69 24.14
C ASP A 404 26.69 26.84 22.85
N GLY A 405 26.41 27.48 21.71
CA GLY A 405 26.36 26.88 20.38
C GLY A 405 24.96 26.47 19.95
N PHE A 406 23.94 26.71 20.78
CA PHE A 406 22.54 26.52 20.45
C PHE A 406 21.79 27.86 20.39
N VAL A 407 20.70 27.89 19.67
CA VAL A 407 19.90 29.10 19.52
C VAL A 407 18.85 29.17 20.64
N GLU A 408 18.62 30.37 21.15
CA GLU A 408 17.44 30.75 21.90
C GLU A 408 16.30 31.11 20.94
N ASP A 409 15.09 31.10 21.45
CA ASP A 409 13.92 31.57 20.74
C ASP A 409 13.93 33.10 20.53
N PRO A 410 13.02 33.68 19.74
CA PRO A 410 12.96 35.11 19.50
C PRO A 410 12.77 35.99 20.76
N ASP A 411 12.29 35.42 21.87
CA ASP A 411 12.14 36.08 23.16
C ASP A 411 13.40 35.94 24.03
N GLY A 412 14.39 35.16 23.58
CA GLY A 412 15.68 34.94 24.26
C GLY A 412 15.63 33.85 25.33
N GLU A 413 14.62 32.97 25.29
CA GLU A 413 14.51 31.81 26.18
C GLU A 413 15.15 30.58 25.53
N GLU A 414 15.59 29.59 26.35
CA GLU A 414 16.18 28.35 25.87
C GLU A 414 15.23 27.64 24.90
N PHE A 415 15.68 27.38 23.68
CA PHE A 415 14.93 26.66 22.67
C PHE A 415 15.46 25.24 22.50
N LYS A 416 14.62 24.25 22.73
CA LYS A 416 14.96 22.85 22.50
C LYS A 416 13.77 22.08 21.92
N ILE A 417 14.06 21.01 21.19
CA ILE A 417 13.06 20.09 20.62
C ILE A 417 13.24 18.71 21.23
N SER A 418 12.13 18.16 21.74
CA SER A 418 12.01 16.77 22.15
C SER A 418 11.48 15.96 20.97
N PHE A 419 12.31 15.05 20.42
CA PHE A 419 12.00 14.27 19.22
C PHE A 419 11.74 12.82 19.57
N GLY A 420 10.57 12.30 19.15
CA GLY A 420 10.18 10.90 19.34
C GLY A 420 10.34 10.03 18.10
N HIS A 421 10.78 8.81 18.31
CA HIS A 421 10.80 7.75 17.29
C HIS A 421 10.55 6.40 17.94
N TYR A 422 9.80 5.52 17.28
CA TYR A 422 9.52 4.18 17.79
C TYR A 422 10.68 3.21 17.56
N ALA A 423 10.77 2.19 18.42
CA ALA A 423 11.71 1.08 18.28
C ALA A 423 11.18 0.05 17.27
N GLY A 424 12.09 -0.66 16.61
CA GLY A 424 11.74 -1.69 15.62
C GLY A 424 13.00 -2.37 15.08
N SER A 425 13.76 -1.68 14.25
CA SER A 425 15.00 -2.22 13.68
C SER A 425 16.24 -1.41 14.08
N ALA A 426 17.43 -1.96 13.84
CA ALA A 426 18.68 -1.23 14.08
C ALA A 426 18.80 0.06 13.24
N ALA A 427 18.19 0.09 12.06
CA ALA A 427 18.15 1.27 11.20
C ALA A 427 17.37 2.44 11.84
N PHE A 428 16.38 2.16 12.69
CA PHE A 428 15.56 3.19 13.35
C PHE A 428 16.36 4.00 14.37
N GLU A 429 17.27 3.36 15.11
CA GLU A 429 18.17 4.07 16.01
C GLU A 429 19.12 5.01 15.25
N GLY A 430 19.77 4.49 14.19
CA GLY A 430 20.64 5.30 13.34
C GLY A 430 19.90 6.47 12.68
N ARG A 431 18.70 6.23 12.18
CA ARG A 431 17.84 7.25 11.56
C ARG A 431 17.44 8.36 12.55
N SER A 432 16.98 7.98 13.74
CA SER A 432 16.58 8.95 14.76
C SER A 432 17.74 9.82 15.21
N GLN A 433 18.93 9.22 15.39
CA GLN A 433 20.14 9.98 15.77
C GLN A 433 20.61 10.89 14.64
N ALA A 434 20.48 10.48 13.36
CA ALA A 434 20.81 11.34 12.23
C ALA A 434 19.93 12.60 12.18
N ILE A 435 18.63 12.49 12.46
CA ILE A 435 17.71 13.64 12.54
C ILE A 435 18.11 14.56 13.72
N VAL A 436 18.30 14.00 14.91
CA VAL A 436 18.74 14.77 16.08
C VAL A 436 20.05 15.51 15.80
N GLN A 437 21.03 14.85 15.20
CA GLN A 437 22.31 15.46 14.86
C GLN A 437 22.16 16.58 13.81
N ALA A 438 21.33 16.36 12.77
CA ALA A 438 21.09 17.34 11.72
C ALA A 438 20.56 18.67 12.29
N TRP A 439 19.64 18.61 13.25
CA TRP A 439 19.10 19.79 13.91
C TRP A 439 20.09 20.43 14.89
N ASN A 440 20.86 19.62 15.63
CA ASN A 440 21.96 20.14 16.48
C ASN A 440 23.04 20.85 15.65
N ASP A 441 23.37 20.38 14.45
CA ASP A 441 24.39 20.99 13.57
C ASP A 441 23.99 22.38 13.05
N ILE A 442 22.71 22.69 13.03
CA ILE A 442 22.19 24.03 12.70
C ILE A 442 21.97 24.90 13.95
N GLY A 443 22.30 24.39 15.15
CA GLY A 443 22.15 25.10 16.42
C GLY A 443 20.80 24.90 17.10
N VAL A 444 19.92 24.03 16.61
CA VAL A 444 18.63 23.71 17.28
C VAL A 444 18.86 22.55 18.23
N LYS A 445 18.91 22.84 19.54
CA LYS A 445 19.12 21.84 20.58
C LYS A 445 18.01 20.77 20.52
N THR A 446 18.39 19.55 20.21
CA THR A 446 17.43 18.46 20.03
C THR A 446 17.89 17.21 20.77
N GLU A 447 16.95 16.55 21.43
CA GLU A 447 17.18 15.30 22.17
C GLU A 447 16.05 14.30 21.92
N LEU A 448 16.33 12.99 22.12
CA LEU A 448 15.26 11.99 22.05
C LEU A 448 14.32 12.14 23.26
N ALA A 449 13.00 12.10 23.01
CA ALA A 449 11.93 12.38 23.97
C ALA A 449 12.04 11.57 25.27
N THR A 450 12.49 10.32 25.21
CA THR A 450 12.70 9.45 26.37
C THR A 450 14.16 9.06 26.57
N GLY A 451 15.08 9.73 25.85
CA GLY A 451 16.50 9.39 25.83
C GLY A 451 16.84 8.12 25.03
N SER A 452 15.85 7.45 24.45
CA SER A 452 15.95 6.26 23.61
C SER A 452 14.76 6.15 22.69
N LEU A 453 14.77 5.16 21.78
CA LEU A 453 13.58 4.79 21.00
C LEU A 453 12.47 4.26 21.92
N ILE A 454 11.22 4.53 21.56
CA ILE A 454 10.03 4.22 22.34
C ILE A 454 9.42 2.91 21.82
N GLU A 455 8.94 2.04 22.71
CA GLU A 455 8.18 0.85 22.32
C GLU A 455 6.96 1.27 21.48
N PHE A 456 6.62 0.50 20.43
CA PHE A 456 5.68 0.93 19.38
C PHE A 456 4.28 1.27 19.89
N ASN A 457 3.71 0.43 20.79
CA ASN A 457 2.37 0.70 21.32
C ASN A 457 2.38 1.91 22.25
N LEU A 458 3.39 2.03 23.11
CA LEU A 458 3.56 3.21 23.95
C LEU A 458 3.73 4.48 23.10
N TYR A 459 4.46 4.39 21.99
CA TYR A 459 4.64 5.52 21.08
C TYR A 459 3.33 5.97 20.45
N ASN A 460 2.47 5.04 20.06
CA ASN A 460 1.15 5.37 19.55
C ASN A 460 0.26 5.96 20.65
N ASP A 461 0.24 5.36 21.84
CA ASP A 461 -0.49 5.90 22.99
C ASP A 461 -0.06 7.34 23.32
N MET A 462 1.24 7.65 23.23
CA MET A 462 1.75 9.02 23.45
C MET A 462 1.25 10.01 22.39
N LYS A 463 1.18 9.60 21.11
CA LYS A 463 0.62 10.43 20.03
C LYS A 463 -0.89 10.64 20.19
N ASP A 464 -1.63 9.57 20.52
CA ASP A 464 -3.09 9.61 20.70
C ASP A 464 -3.49 10.52 21.87
N ASN A 465 -2.65 10.57 22.91
CA ASN A 465 -2.89 11.38 24.12
C ASN A 465 -2.14 12.73 24.13
N ASP A 466 -1.54 13.14 23.00
CA ASP A 466 -0.81 14.40 22.87
C ASP A 466 0.25 14.61 23.98
N ASP A 467 1.05 13.56 24.28
CA ASP A 467 2.04 13.57 25.35
C ASP A 467 3.06 14.70 25.16
N ASP A 468 3.28 15.49 26.20
CA ASP A 468 4.16 16.65 26.18
C ASP A 468 5.62 16.31 25.81
N ALA A 469 6.05 15.08 25.99
CA ALA A 469 7.37 14.63 25.60
C ALA A 469 7.53 14.49 24.07
N LEU A 470 6.44 14.40 23.29
CA LEU A 470 6.46 14.30 21.83
C LEU A 470 6.17 15.66 21.18
N GLU A 471 7.18 16.55 21.14
CA GLU A 471 7.04 17.84 20.45
C GLU A 471 7.21 17.71 18.93
N ALA A 472 8.17 16.88 18.51
CA ALA A 472 8.31 16.41 17.13
C ALA A 472 8.41 14.88 17.12
N PHE A 473 7.92 14.22 16.06
CA PHE A 473 7.86 12.76 16.02
C PHE A 473 7.99 12.22 14.60
N PHE A 474 8.66 11.07 14.47
CA PHE A 474 8.70 10.35 13.20
C PHE A 474 7.34 9.68 12.92
N GLY A 475 6.79 9.89 11.74
CA GLY A 475 5.54 9.26 11.29
C GLY A 475 5.69 8.60 9.93
N SER A 476 4.83 7.62 9.68
CA SER A 476 4.66 7.02 8.37
C SER A 476 3.19 6.68 8.18
N TRP A 477 2.67 6.93 6.98
CA TRP A 477 1.32 6.59 6.60
C TRP A 477 1.32 5.80 5.30
N SER A 478 0.39 4.89 5.16
CA SER A 478 0.00 4.28 3.90
C SER A 478 -1.41 4.75 3.58
N MET A 479 -1.59 5.35 2.43
CA MET A 479 -2.90 5.81 1.96
C MET A 479 -3.67 4.64 1.33
N GLY A 480 -4.98 4.78 1.17
CA GLY A 480 -5.78 3.89 0.33
C GLY A 480 -5.57 4.14 -1.16
N SER A 481 -6.49 3.67 -1.96
CA SER A 481 -6.46 3.93 -3.42
C SER A 481 -6.92 5.33 -3.80
N ASP A 482 -7.66 6.02 -2.93
CA ASP A 482 -8.10 7.41 -3.14
C ASP A 482 -7.05 8.38 -2.57
N PRO A 483 -6.74 9.47 -3.30
CA PRO A 483 -5.72 10.44 -2.90
C PRO A 483 -6.14 11.36 -1.74
N ASP A 484 -7.30 11.17 -1.14
CA ASP A 484 -7.86 12.05 -0.10
C ASP A 484 -7.05 12.05 1.20
N PRO A 485 -6.38 13.16 1.56
CA PRO A 485 -5.63 13.26 2.79
C PRO A 485 -6.45 13.77 3.99
N ALA A 486 -7.76 14.01 3.84
CA ALA A 486 -8.59 14.68 4.84
C ALA A 486 -8.64 13.94 6.18
N GLY A 487 -8.61 12.60 6.18
CA GLY A 487 -8.57 11.79 7.39
C GLY A 487 -7.27 11.93 8.21
N LEU A 488 -6.19 12.38 7.56
CA LEU A 488 -4.85 12.54 8.16
C LEU A 488 -4.51 14.01 8.46
N TRP A 489 -5.01 14.95 7.65
CA TRP A 489 -4.59 16.36 7.69
C TRP A 489 -5.75 17.35 7.82
N GLY A 490 -6.99 16.89 7.91
CA GLY A 490 -8.14 17.76 8.19
C GLY A 490 -8.05 18.38 9.58
N ASN A 491 -8.65 19.57 9.74
CA ASN A 491 -8.54 20.33 10.99
C ASN A 491 -9.03 19.56 12.22
N ASP A 492 -10.11 18.77 12.07
CA ASP A 492 -10.66 17.96 13.17
C ASP A 492 -10.34 16.46 13.02
N ALA A 493 -9.46 16.07 12.05
CA ALA A 493 -9.09 14.69 11.84
C ALA A 493 -8.40 14.09 13.08
N GLU A 494 -8.81 12.89 13.46
CA GLU A 494 -8.27 12.21 14.63
C GLU A 494 -6.78 11.91 14.47
N TRP A 495 -6.37 11.46 13.28
CA TRP A 495 -4.99 11.10 12.95
C TRP A 495 -4.11 12.29 12.52
N ASN A 496 -4.63 13.52 12.58
CA ASN A 496 -3.81 14.72 12.49
C ASN A 496 -3.03 14.90 13.81
N TYR A 497 -2.04 14.05 14.02
CA TYR A 497 -1.25 14.01 15.28
C TYR A 497 -0.43 15.27 15.54
N GLY A 498 -0.19 16.10 14.53
CA GLY A 498 0.37 17.43 14.69
C GLY A 498 -0.62 18.42 15.30
N ARG A 499 -1.92 18.14 15.24
CA ARG A 499 -3.00 19.05 15.66
C ARG A 499 -2.93 20.39 14.94
N TRP A 500 -2.42 20.39 13.71
CA TRP A 500 -2.39 21.56 12.87
C TRP A 500 -3.80 21.94 12.44
N VAL A 501 -4.16 23.21 12.62
CA VAL A 501 -5.46 23.77 12.25
C VAL A 501 -5.23 24.99 11.35
N ASP A 502 -5.73 24.91 10.13
CA ASP A 502 -5.58 25.94 9.12
C ASP A 502 -6.85 26.05 8.27
N GLU A 503 -7.32 27.28 8.02
CA GLU A 503 -8.58 27.52 7.31
C GLU A 503 -8.47 27.16 5.82
N GLU A 504 -7.34 27.49 5.16
CA GLU A 504 -7.14 27.20 3.74
C GLU A 504 -6.99 25.70 3.51
N ASN A 505 -6.26 24.99 4.38
CA ASN A 505 -6.19 23.55 4.40
C ASN A 505 -7.59 22.92 4.39
N GLN A 506 -8.43 23.30 5.36
CA GLN A 506 -9.77 22.72 5.47
C GLN A 506 -10.67 23.07 4.29
N ASN A 507 -10.56 24.30 3.75
CA ASN A 507 -11.33 24.72 2.59
C ASN A 507 -10.98 23.89 1.35
N LEU A 508 -9.69 23.70 1.07
CA LEU A 508 -9.22 22.91 -0.08
C LEU A 508 -9.61 21.43 0.06
N LEU A 509 -9.49 20.84 1.26
CA LEU A 509 -9.96 19.46 1.51
C LEU A 509 -11.48 19.32 1.28
N ASN A 510 -12.28 20.25 1.80
CA ASN A 510 -13.72 20.24 1.58
C ASN A 510 -14.10 20.42 0.09
N GLU A 511 -13.36 21.27 -0.63
CA GLU A 511 -13.56 21.51 -2.06
C GLU A 511 -13.22 20.28 -2.89
N ALA A 512 -12.12 19.57 -2.56
CA ALA A 512 -11.67 18.35 -3.24
C ALA A 512 -12.65 17.17 -3.05
N LEU A 513 -13.44 17.17 -1.97
CA LEU A 513 -14.44 16.14 -1.69
C LEU A 513 -15.85 16.54 -2.14
N GLY A 514 -16.08 17.82 -2.45
CA GLY A 514 -17.43 18.35 -2.71
C GLY A 514 -18.08 17.86 -4.02
N GLU A 515 -19.36 18.23 -4.21
CA GLU A 515 -20.20 17.84 -5.35
C GLU A 515 -19.54 18.13 -6.71
N LYS A 516 -18.86 19.27 -6.87
CA LYS A 516 -18.18 19.62 -8.12
C LYS A 516 -17.04 18.66 -8.39
N ALA A 517 -16.23 18.31 -7.38
CA ALA A 517 -15.12 17.37 -7.51
C ALA A 517 -15.61 15.94 -7.78
N ALA A 518 -16.77 15.56 -7.24
CA ALA A 518 -17.40 14.27 -7.52
C ALA A 518 -17.82 14.11 -8.99
N GLY A 519 -18.12 15.19 -9.68
CA GLY A 519 -18.51 15.21 -11.09
C GLY A 519 -17.40 15.60 -12.07
N ASP A 520 -16.23 16.06 -11.59
CA ASP A 520 -15.14 16.60 -12.42
C ASP A 520 -13.77 16.22 -11.86
N GLN A 521 -13.19 15.15 -12.39
CA GLN A 521 -11.89 14.60 -11.96
C GLN A 521 -10.74 15.59 -12.19
N ASP A 522 -10.74 16.33 -13.30
CA ASP A 522 -9.70 17.33 -13.58
C ASP A 522 -9.76 18.47 -12.56
N TYR A 523 -10.95 18.88 -12.18
CA TYR A 523 -11.13 19.86 -11.13
C TYR A 523 -10.64 19.33 -9.76
N ARG A 524 -11.01 18.10 -9.40
CA ARG A 524 -10.53 17.46 -8.17
C ARG A 524 -9.01 17.40 -8.13
N LYS A 525 -8.37 17.01 -9.25
CA LYS A 525 -6.91 17.03 -9.39
C LYS A 525 -6.34 18.40 -9.10
N GLN A 526 -6.87 19.46 -9.73
CA GLN A 526 -6.37 20.81 -9.54
C GLN A 526 -6.48 21.27 -8.08
N VAL A 527 -7.58 20.96 -7.40
CA VAL A 527 -7.74 21.30 -5.98
C VAL A 527 -6.72 20.59 -5.11
N TYR A 528 -6.43 19.31 -5.36
CA TYR A 528 -5.36 18.61 -4.63
C TYR A 528 -3.96 19.11 -4.97
N VAL A 529 -3.70 19.56 -6.18
CA VAL A 529 -2.43 20.23 -6.53
C VAL A 529 -2.29 21.54 -5.74
N ASP A 530 -3.35 22.33 -5.64
CA ASP A 530 -3.34 23.58 -4.87
C ASP A 530 -3.19 23.29 -3.37
N TRP A 531 -3.81 22.24 -2.85
CA TRP A 531 -3.62 21.77 -1.48
C TRP A 531 -2.17 21.34 -1.20
N GLN A 532 -1.54 20.58 -2.09
CA GLN A 532 -0.14 20.16 -1.95
C GLN A 532 0.81 21.36 -1.93
N LYS A 533 0.55 22.39 -2.76
CA LYS A 533 1.33 23.64 -2.74
C LYS A 533 1.18 24.38 -1.42
N HIS A 534 -0.03 24.47 -0.88
CA HIS A 534 -0.28 25.07 0.41
C HIS A 534 0.42 24.28 1.53
N PHE A 535 0.27 22.95 1.56
CA PHE A 535 0.95 22.09 2.52
C PHE A 535 2.48 22.22 2.44
N ASN A 536 3.04 22.19 1.22
CA ASN A 536 4.48 22.33 0.98
C ASN A 536 5.02 23.70 1.40
N GLU A 537 4.26 24.78 1.21
CA GLU A 537 4.64 26.14 1.64
C GLU A 537 4.55 26.29 3.16
N GLU A 538 3.48 25.78 3.80
CA GLU A 538 3.25 25.90 5.23
C GLU A 538 4.05 24.89 6.07
N LEU A 539 4.40 23.72 5.52
CA LEU A 539 5.12 22.65 6.20
C LEU A 539 4.58 22.31 7.61
N PRO A 540 3.31 21.93 7.75
CA PRO A 540 2.79 21.50 9.05
C PRO A 540 3.43 20.20 9.54
N ALA A 541 4.04 19.48 8.63
CA ALA A 541 4.95 18.36 8.87
C ALA A 541 6.08 18.41 7.85
N LEU A 542 7.17 17.72 8.14
CA LEU A 542 8.35 17.70 7.29
C LEU A 542 8.35 16.41 6.47
N PRO A 543 7.97 16.41 5.18
CA PRO A 543 8.01 15.24 4.33
C PRO A 543 9.43 14.74 4.16
N LEU A 544 9.63 13.42 4.29
CA LEU A 544 10.97 12.83 4.18
C LEU A 544 11.11 12.07 2.86
N TRP A 545 10.34 11.02 2.67
CA TRP A 545 10.40 10.17 1.48
C TRP A 545 9.12 9.36 1.26
N GLU A 546 8.93 8.92 0.04
CA GLU A 546 7.97 7.91 -0.39
C GLU A 546 8.68 6.56 -0.40
N ASN A 547 8.06 5.54 0.20
CA ASN A 547 8.63 4.20 0.20
C ASN A 547 8.37 3.51 -1.14
N LEU A 548 9.33 2.69 -1.59
CA LEU A 548 9.05 1.69 -2.63
C LEU A 548 8.55 0.41 -1.96
N ASP A 549 7.54 -0.21 -2.55
CA ASP A 549 7.12 -1.56 -2.19
C ASP A 549 8.02 -2.56 -2.94
N LEU A 550 8.52 -3.54 -2.23
CA LEU A 550 9.57 -4.44 -2.69
C LEU A 550 9.10 -5.89 -2.60
N TYR A 551 9.32 -6.64 -3.68
CA TYR A 551 9.02 -8.07 -3.73
C TYR A 551 10.23 -8.84 -4.23
N GLY A 552 10.59 -9.92 -3.50
CA GLY A 552 11.43 -10.97 -4.06
C GLY A 552 10.58 -11.89 -4.93
N VAL A 553 10.98 -12.12 -6.17
CA VAL A 553 10.25 -12.98 -7.11
C VAL A 553 11.21 -13.99 -7.73
N ASN A 554 10.90 -15.29 -7.61
CA ASN A 554 11.68 -16.33 -8.23
C ASN A 554 11.60 -16.23 -9.76
N GLU A 555 12.73 -16.35 -10.45
CA GLU A 555 12.84 -16.23 -11.90
C GLU A 555 11.93 -17.22 -12.67
N ARG A 556 11.55 -18.35 -12.06
CA ARG A 556 10.59 -19.27 -12.67
C ARG A 556 9.16 -18.74 -12.71
N LEU A 557 8.79 -17.81 -11.82
CA LEU A 557 7.46 -17.20 -11.78
C LEU A 557 7.38 -16.03 -12.76
N GLN A 558 6.47 -16.13 -13.71
CA GLN A 558 6.26 -15.17 -14.78
C GLN A 558 4.82 -14.64 -14.81
N GLY A 559 4.60 -13.50 -15.48
CA GLY A 559 3.30 -12.86 -15.61
C GLY A 559 2.83 -12.12 -14.36
N VAL A 560 3.71 -11.92 -13.38
CA VAL A 560 3.42 -11.12 -12.19
C VAL A 560 3.36 -9.66 -12.59
N HIS A 561 2.30 -8.99 -12.19
CA HIS A 561 2.16 -7.54 -12.28
C HIS A 561 1.95 -7.00 -10.85
N ILE A 562 2.78 -6.06 -10.44
CA ILE A 562 2.73 -5.44 -9.12
C ILE A 562 2.54 -3.94 -9.34
N ASN A 563 1.51 -3.39 -8.74
CA ASN A 563 1.24 -1.96 -8.73
C ASN A 563 1.25 -1.40 -7.30
N ALA A 564 0.92 -0.14 -7.13
CA ALA A 564 0.95 0.54 -5.83
C ALA A 564 -0.01 -0.02 -4.77
N VAL A 565 -0.97 -0.88 -5.14
CA VAL A 565 -1.88 -1.56 -4.21
C VAL A 565 -1.58 -3.06 -4.07
N GLY A 566 -0.48 -3.52 -4.66
CA GLY A 566 0.04 -4.89 -4.51
C GLY A 566 -0.02 -5.73 -5.79
N PHE A 567 0.10 -7.05 -5.62
CA PHE A 567 0.28 -8.03 -6.70
C PHE A 567 -1.04 -8.64 -7.20
N GLN A 568 -2.19 -8.24 -6.71
CA GLN A 568 -3.47 -8.96 -6.86
C GLN A 568 -4.13 -8.81 -8.23
N THR A 569 -3.52 -8.11 -9.17
CA THR A 569 -4.04 -7.96 -10.53
C THR A 569 -3.56 -9.10 -11.43
N ASP A 570 -4.45 -9.56 -12.33
CA ASP A 570 -4.12 -10.54 -13.37
C ASP A 570 -3.52 -11.88 -12.89
N ILE A 571 -3.76 -12.29 -11.64
CA ILE A 571 -3.21 -13.53 -11.05
C ILE A 571 -3.52 -14.77 -11.91
N HIS A 572 -4.63 -14.80 -12.61
CA HIS A 572 -4.99 -15.90 -13.51
C HIS A 572 -4.03 -16.06 -14.70
N LYS A 573 -3.23 -15.03 -15.02
CA LYS A 573 -2.20 -15.03 -16.06
C LYS A 573 -0.82 -15.47 -15.58
N TRP A 574 -0.64 -15.65 -14.27
CA TRP A 574 0.63 -16.11 -13.73
C TRP A 574 0.94 -17.52 -14.20
N TYR A 575 2.20 -17.78 -14.55
CA TYR A 575 2.67 -19.10 -14.94
C TYR A 575 4.11 -19.35 -14.47
N VAL A 576 4.51 -20.61 -14.43
CA VAL A 576 5.87 -20.97 -14.09
C VAL A 576 6.61 -21.54 -15.31
N THR A 577 7.90 -21.21 -15.42
CA THR A 577 8.82 -21.82 -16.38
C THR A 577 9.55 -22.98 -15.72
N ASP A 578 10.08 -23.92 -16.56
CA ASP A 578 10.84 -25.11 -16.09
C ASP A 578 12.20 -24.70 -15.49
#